data_92124f574970ea6363a2a130bfc03217
#
_entry.id   92124f574970ea6363a2a130bfc03217
#
_cell.length_a   1.000
_cell.length_b   1.000
_cell.length_c   1.000
_cell.angle_alpha   90.00
_cell.angle_beta   90.00
_cell.angle_gamma   90.00
#
_symmetry.space_group_name_H-M   'P 1'
#
loop_
_entity.id
_entity.type
_entity.pdbx_description
1 polymer ?
#
loop_
_entity_poly.entity_id
_entity_poly.type
_entity_poly.pdbx_seq_one_letter_code
_entity_poly.pdbx_strand_id
1 'polypeptide(L)'
;MDLKDIPESVVIDEVKAIIKATGIKLQRINTGCFVIGTGRKRRFIKTADAGTCDFEGYDMRGRFCAIECKRPVGGKLSAAQKWRIDDINAKGGVAFVAHSGEEALKQLQERGCL
;
A
#
# COMPACT_ATOMS: atom_id res chain seq x y z
N MET A 1 -14.08 10.15 17.14
CA MET A 1 -12.61 10.06 17.23
C MET A 1 -12.00 11.16 16.38
N ASP A 2 -11.03 11.87 16.92
CA ASP A 2 -10.32 12.91 16.19
C ASP A 2 -9.43 12.26 15.12
N LEU A 3 -9.28 12.90 13.96
CA LEU A 3 -8.47 12.38 12.86
C LEU A 3 -7.02 12.09 13.27
N LYS A 4 -6.46 12.92 14.17
CA LYS A 4 -5.09 12.72 14.66
C LYS A 4 -4.91 11.44 15.49
N ASP A 5 -6.01 10.86 15.97
CA ASP A 5 -6.00 9.67 16.81
C ASP A 5 -6.25 8.38 16.01
N ILE A 6 -6.48 8.48 14.71
CA ILE A 6 -6.70 7.32 13.84
C ILE A 6 -5.35 6.72 13.46
N PRO A 7 -5.06 5.47 13.84
CA PRO A 7 -3.81 4.82 13.46
C PRO A 7 -3.83 4.31 12.02
N GLU A 8 -2.65 4.07 11.48
CA GLU A 8 -2.51 3.54 10.12
C GLU A 8 -3.25 2.21 9.92
N SER A 9 -3.30 1.37 10.95
CA SER A 9 -4.00 0.08 10.89
C SER A 9 -5.48 0.22 10.52
N VAL A 10 -6.14 1.28 10.98
CA VAL A 10 -7.54 1.56 10.62
C VAL A 10 -7.65 1.88 9.12
N VAL A 11 -6.71 2.67 8.60
CA VAL A 11 -6.67 3.00 7.16
C VAL A 11 -6.47 1.73 6.33
N ILE A 12 -5.55 0.87 6.75
CA ILE A 12 -5.31 -0.43 6.08
C ILE A 12 -6.59 -1.26 6.03
N ASP A 13 -7.33 -1.35 7.15
CA ASP A 13 -8.56 -2.11 7.21
C ASP A 13 -9.65 -1.51 6.29
N GLU A 14 -9.75 -0.18 6.25
CA GLU A 14 -10.70 0.51 5.36
C GLU A 14 -10.36 0.24 3.89
N VAL A 15 -9.08 0.32 3.53
CA VAL A 15 -8.63 0.05 2.16
C VAL A 15 -8.88 -1.41 1.78
N LYS A 16 -8.65 -2.36 2.70
CA LYS A 16 -9.02 -3.76 2.48
C LYS A 16 -10.50 -3.91 2.15
N ALA A 17 -11.37 -3.21 2.87
CA ALA A 17 -12.81 -3.25 2.62
C ALA A 17 -13.16 -2.71 1.23
N ILE A 18 -12.51 -1.63 0.79
CA ILE A 18 -12.68 -1.07 -0.55
C ILE A 18 -12.21 -2.06 -1.63
N ILE A 19 -11.07 -2.69 -1.43
CA ILE A 19 -10.54 -3.70 -2.36
C ILE A 19 -11.54 -4.86 -2.51
N LYS A 20 -12.08 -5.34 -1.40
CA LYS A 20 -13.06 -6.42 -1.41
C LYS A 20 -14.36 -6.00 -2.10
N ALA A 21 -14.85 -4.80 -1.79
CA ALA A 21 -16.12 -4.30 -2.34
C ALA A 21 -16.05 -4.03 -3.84
N THR A 22 -14.92 -3.54 -4.35
CA THR A 22 -14.74 -3.22 -5.77
C THR A 22 -14.31 -4.40 -6.61
N GLY A 23 -13.75 -5.42 -6.01
CA GLY A 23 -13.21 -6.59 -6.73
C GLY A 23 -11.88 -6.35 -7.43
N ILE A 24 -11.26 -5.20 -7.22
CA ILE A 24 -9.92 -4.93 -7.79
C ILE A 24 -8.89 -5.92 -7.25
N LYS A 25 -7.94 -6.31 -8.07
CA LYS A 25 -6.98 -7.38 -7.74
C LYS A 25 -5.71 -6.85 -7.09
N LEU A 26 -5.87 -6.30 -5.89
CA LEU A 26 -4.76 -5.88 -5.05
C LEU A 26 -4.64 -6.82 -3.85
N GLN A 27 -3.41 -7.13 -3.47
CA GLN A 27 -3.15 -7.94 -2.29
C GLN A 27 -2.28 -7.18 -1.30
N ARG A 28 -2.46 -7.51 -0.02
CA ARG A 28 -1.63 -6.93 1.04
C ARG A 28 -0.21 -7.47 0.92
N ILE A 29 0.76 -6.55 0.84
CA ILE A 29 2.17 -6.91 0.81
C ILE A 29 2.73 -6.75 2.22
N ASN A 30 3.26 -7.84 2.76
CA ASN A 30 3.96 -7.78 4.04
C ASN A 30 5.43 -7.50 3.76
N THR A 31 5.87 -6.30 4.13
CA THR A 31 7.27 -5.87 3.98
C THR A 31 8.15 -6.29 5.15
N GLY A 32 7.63 -7.18 6.00
CA GLY A 32 8.36 -7.67 7.17
C GLY A 32 9.59 -8.49 6.81
N CYS A 33 10.24 -8.96 7.86
CA CYS A 33 11.44 -9.76 7.77
C CYS A 33 11.22 -11.04 8.55
N PHE A 34 11.58 -12.19 7.97
CA PHE A 34 11.58 -13.47 8.68
C PHE A 34 12.96 -13.76 9.25
N VAL A 35 12.97 -14.36 10.43
CA VAL A 35 14.19 -14.90 11.02
C VAL A 35 14.16 -16.42 10.85
N ILE A 36 15.18 -16.97 10.19
CA ILE A 36 15.34 -18.41 10.01
C ILE A 36 16.58 -18.85 10.78
N GLY A 37 16.45 -19.94 11.54
CA GLY A 37 17.53 -20.51 12.32
C GLY A 37 17.63 -19.90 13.71
N THR A 38 18.62 -20.37 14.48
CA THR A 38 18.85 -19.96 15.87
C THR A 38 20.33 -19.62 16.10
N GLY A 39 20.58 -18.79 17.10
CA GLY A 39 21.92 -18.37 17.48
C GLY A 39 22.69 -17.67 16.37
N ARG A 40 23.94 -18.07 16.15
CA ARG A 40 24.79 -17.46 15.13
C ARG A 40 24.42 -17.80 13.71
N LYS A 41 23.55 -18.79 13.50
CA LYS A 41 23.08 -19.23 12.18
C LYS A 41 21.77 -18.53 11.78
N ARG A 42 21.31 -17.57 12.57
CA ARG A 42 20.11 -16.77 12.23
C ARG A 42 20.31 -16.05 10.91
N ARG A 43 19.28 -16.07 10.09
CA ARG A 43 19.22 -15.29 8.85
C ARG A 43 17.97 -14.42 8.87
N PHE A 44 18.10 -13.21 8.36
CA PHE A 44 16.98 -12.29 8.13
C PHE A 44 16.64 -12.34 6.66
N ILE A 45 15.39 -12.72 6.35
CA ILE A 45 14.91 -12.78 4.97
C ILE A 45 13.86 -11.72 4.79
N LYS A 46 14.13 -10.77 3.89
CA LYS A 46 13.15 -9.73 3.52
C LYS A 46 12.09 -10.35 2.64
N THR A 47 10.82 -9.98 2.88
CA THR A 47 9.67 -10.49 2.11
C THR A 47 9.35 -9.61 0.92
N ALA A 48 9.79 -8.36 0.90
CA ALA A 48 9.61 -7.43 -0.20
C ALA A 48 10.70 -6.35 -0.16
N ASP A 49 10.90 -5.68 -1.28
CA ASP A 49 11.84 -4.57 -1.38
C ASP A 49 11.40 -3.39 -0.51
N ALA A 50 12.38 -2.62 -0.04
CA ALA A 50 12.11 -1.38 0.69
C ALA A 50 11.27 -0.44 -0.17
N GLY A 51 10.26 0.17 0.43
CA GLY A 51 9.37 1.11 -0.25
C GLY A 51 8.20 0.47 -0.98
N THR A 52 8.10 -0.87 -1.01
CA THR A 52 6.93 -1.56 -1.56
C THR A 52 5.67 -1.09 -0.84
N CYS A 53 4.63 -0.78 -1.61
CA CYS A 53 3.36 -0.29 -1.06
C CYS A 53 2.63 -1.36 -0.25
N ASP A 54 1.71 -0.91 0.63
CA ASP A 54 0.92 -1.81 1.47
C ASP A 54 0.06 -2.78 0.65
N PHE A 55 -0.47 -2.32 -0.47
CA PHE A 55 -1.25 -3.12 -1.41
C PHE A 55 -0.69 -2.97 -2.81
N GLU A 56 -0.47 -4.08 -3.48
CA GLU A 56 0.00 -4.07 -4.88
C GLU A 56 -0.70 -5.18 -5.66
N GLY A 57 -0.93 -4.93 -6.94
CA GLY A 57 -1.56 -5.86 -7.85
C GLY A 57 -1.86 -5.21 -9.18
N TYR A 58 -3.07 -5.40 -9.71
CA TYR A 58 -3.46 -4.81 -10.98
C TYR A 58 -4.91 -4.31 -10.95
N ASP A 59 -5.17 -3.28 -11.75
CA ASP A 59 -6.51 -2.70 -11.86
C ASP A 59 -7.34 -3.42 -12.94
N MET A 60 -8.55 -2.93 -13.17
CA MET A 60 -9.48 -3.55 -14.12
C MET A 60 -9.01 -3.41 -15.59
N ARG A 61 -8.01 -2.57 -15.84
CA ARG A 61 -7.39 -2.41 -17.17
C ARG A 61 -6.10 -3.21 -17.30
N GLY A 62 -5.73 -3.98 -16.27
CA GLY A 62 -4.47 -4.73 -16.26
C GLY A 62 -3.23 -3.91 -15.97
N ARG A 63 -3.38 -2.65 -15.56
CA ARG A 63 -2.24 -1.81 -15.18
C ARG A 63 -1.79 -2.18 -13.76
N PHE A 64 -0.48 -2.14 -13.54
CA PHE A 64 0.04 -2.30 -12.18
C PHE A 64 -0.55 -1.20 -11.29
N CYS A 65 -1.08 -1.60 -10.14
CA CYS A 65 -1.76 -0.69 -9.22
C CYS A 65 -1.25 -0.90 -7.81
N ALA A 66 -0.94 0.19 -7.12
CA ALA A 66 -0.40 0.14 -5.76
C ALA A 66 -0.99 1.23 -4.88
N ILE A 67 -1.28 0.87 -3.64
CA ILE A 67 -1.81 1.82 -2.63
C ILE A 67 -0.93 1.75 -1.39
N GLU A 68 -0.37 2.90 -1.00
CA GLU A 68 0.34 3.07 0.25
C GLU A 68 -0.60 3.70 1.27
N CYS A 69 -0.78 3.06 2.42
CA CYS A 69 -1.67 3.57 3.47
C CYS A 69 -0.86 4.39 4.48
N LYS A 70 -1.39 5.56 4.82
CA LYS A 70 -0.83 6.43 5.85
C LYS A 70 -1.95 6.90 6.76
N ARG A 71 -1.65 7.06 8.05
CA ARG A 71 -2.63 7.63 8.98
C ARG A 71 -3.03 9.04 8.51
N PRO A 72 -4.26 9.49 8.81
CA PRO A 72 -4.78 10.76 8.28
C PRO A 72 -3.93 11.98 8.64
N VAL A 73 -3.33 11.98 9.83
CA VAL A 73 -2.53 13.11 10.31
C VAL A 73 -1.16 12.60 10.74
N GLY A 74 -0.10 13.25 10.25
CA GLY A 74 1.28 12.98 10.63
C GLY A 74 1.95 11.79 9.94
N GLY A 75 1.25 11.09 9.05
CA GLY A 75 1.85 10.05 8.26
C GLY A 75 2.79 10.61 7.19
N LYS A 76 4.00 10.05 7.08
CA LYS A 76 4.99 10.51 6.12
C LYS A 76 5.51 9.36 5.28
N LEU A 77 5.70 9.62 3.98
CA LEU A 77 6.36 8.68 3.09
C LEU A 77 7.87 8.66 3.37
N SER A 78 8.45 7.46 3.35
CA SER A 78 9.90 7.35 3.27
C SER A 78 10.36 7.71 1.86
N ALA A 79 11.65 8.00 1.69
CA ALA A 79 12.22 8.26 0.37
C ALA A 79 12.01 7.06 -0.58
N ALA A 80 12.17 5.84 -0.07
CA ALA A 80 11.97 4.62 -0.85
C ALA A 80 10.50 4.46 -1.29
N GLN A 81 9.53 4.75 -0.41
CA GLN A 81 8.11 4.71 -0.75
C GLN A 81 7.76 5.74 -1.82
N LYS A 82 8.25 6.97 -1.68
CA LYS A 82 8.03 8.02 -2.66
C LYS A 82 8.61 7.64 -4.01
N TRP A 83 9.84 7.13 -4.03
CA TRP A 83 10.48 6.70 -5.28
C TRP A 83 9.67 5.62 -5.99
N ARG A 84 9.18 4.63 -5.23
CA ARG A 84 8.41 3.53 -5.83
C ARG A 84 7.10 4.02 -6.44
N ILE A 85 6.38 4.89 -5.72
CA ILE A 85 5.12 5.48 -6.22
C ILE A 85 5.38 6.26 -7.50
N ASP A 86 6.40 7.11 -7.50
CA ASP A 86 6.76 7.91 -8.68
C ASP A 86 7.17 7.02 -9.86
N ASP A 87 7.94 5.97 -9.61
CA ASP A 87 8.39 5.03 -10.64
C ASP A 87 7.23 4.27 -11.27
N ILE A 88 6.30 3.76 -10.45
CA ILE A 88 5.10 3.06 -10.96
C ILE A 88 4.30 3.99 -11.87
N ASN A 89 4.05 5.22 -11.42
CA ASN A 89 3.28 6.19 -12.20
C ASN A 89 4.00 6.58 -13.49
N ALA A 90 5.33 6.73 -13.45
CA ALA A 90 6.11 7.08 -14.65
C ALA A 90 6.08 5.98 -15.70
N LYS A 91 5.92 4.72 -15.29
CA LYS A 91 5.91 3.56 -16.19
C LYS A 91 4.53 3.12 -16.65
N GLY A 92 3.51 3.94 -16.41
CA GLY A 92 2.15 3.68 -16.87
C GLY A 92 1.26 2.92 -15.89
N GLY A 93 1.75 2.65 -14.69
CA GLY A 93 0.94 2.09 -13.61
C GLY A 93 0.18 3.16 -12.86
N VAL A 94 -0.48 2.77 -11.78
CA VAL A 94 -1.22 3.67 -10.89
C VAL A 94 -0.77 3.44 -9.46
N ALA A 95 -0.21 4.44 -8.84
CA ALA A 95 0.19 4.34 -7.44
C ALA A 95 -0.12 5.64 -6.71
N PHE A 96 -0.62 5.53 -5.48
CA PHE A 96 -0.98 6.69 -4.68
C PHE A 96 -0.97 6.36 -3.19
N VAL A 97 -1.00 7.42 -2.39
CA VAL A 97 -1.15 7.34 -0.94
C VAL A 97 -2.63 7.51 -0.60
N ALA A 98 -3.13 6.67 0.30
CA ALA A 98 -4.49 6.80 0.83
C ALA A 98 -4.43 7.02 2.34
N HIS A 99 -5.17 8.02 2.81
CA HIS A 99 -5.30 8.35 4.23
C HIS A 99 -6.64 7.89 4.80
N SER A 100 -7.47 7.28 3.95
CA SER A 100 -8.75 6.68 4.33
C SER A 100 -9.22 5.75 3.22
N GLY A 101 -10.20 4.89 3.52
CA GLY A 101 -10.84 4.07 2.50
C GLY A 101 -11.58 4.91 1.46
N GLU A 102 -12.21 5.98 1.90
CA GLU A 102 -12.92 6.92 1.00
C GLU A 102 -11.95 7.56 0.00
N GLU A 103 -10.80 8.03 0.46
CA GLU A 103 -9.77 8.60 -0.41
C GLU A 103 -9.27 7.56 -1.41
N ALA A 104 -9.05 6.31 -0.97
CA ALA A 104 -8.63 5.23 -1.84
C ALA A 104 -9.67 4.98 -2.95
N LEU A 105 -10.95 4.89 -2.59
CA LEU A 105 -12.02 4.68 -3.56
C LEU A 105 -12.09 5.83 -4.58
N LYS A 106 -12.00 7.05 -4.10
CA LYS A 106 -12.02 8.24 -4.96
C LYS A 106 -10.87 8.21 -5.97
N GLN A 107 -9.65 7.92 -5.51
CA GLN A 107 -8.48 7.82 -6.40
C GLN A 107 -8.64 6.71 -7.43
N LEU A 108 -9.13 5.55 -7.02
CA LEU A 108 -9.36 4.44 -7.93
C LEU A 108 -10.36 4.81 -9.03
N GLN A 109 -11.44 5.51 -8.67
CA GLN A 109 -12.46 5.99 -9.62
C GLN A 109 -11.89 7.05 -10.56
N GLU A 110 -11.25 8.07 -10.03
CA GLU A 110 -10.72 9.19 -10.83
C GLU A 110 -9.62 8.73 -11.79
N ARG A 111 -8.85 7.71 -11.43
CA ARG A 111 -7.75 7.21 -12.26
C ARG A 111 -8.16 6.05 -13.16
N GLY A 112 -9.44 5.73 -13.22
CA GLY A 112 -9.99 4.74 -14.13
C GLY A 112 -9.59 3.31 -13.81
N CYS A 113 -9.38 2.98 -12.54
CA CYS A 113 -8.94 1.66 -12.10
C CYS A 113 -10.09 0.64 -11.95
N LEU A 114 -11.31 1.12 -11.92
CA LEU A 114 -12.51 0.28 -11.65
C LEU A 114 -13.36 0.05 -12.89
#